data_b004e4d591a808682c1e3e6c51ab8c69
#
_entry.id   b004e4d591a808682c1e3e6c51ab8c69
#
_cell.length_a   1.000
_cell.length_b   1.000
_cell.length_c   1.000
_cell.angle_alpha   90.00
_cell.angle_beta   90.00
_cell.angle_gamma   90.00
#
_symmetry.space_group_name_H-M   'P 1'
#
loop_
_entity.id
_entity.type
_entity.pdbx_description
1 polymer ?
#
loop_
_entity_poly.entity_id
_entity_poly.type
_entity_poly.pdbx_seq_one_letter_code
_entity_poly.pdbx_strand_id
1 'polypeptide(L)'
;MTEKLVFPSEEWIAKYVEVLNASKAYEDAAHDWEGDFVFEIEADGEAIPENIKFYLDLWHGKCRSAHMADDSTTAEFTYSGPLKNWKLLFAKKIDPIKGLMQRKFKLGKGNDMGKIMRYTKAAMELVNATTQVPTKFIDED
;
A
#
# COMPACT_ATOMS: atom_id res chain seq x y z
N MET A 1 -3.32 12.93 -22.78
CA MET A 1 -3.72 13.00 -21.37
C MET A 1 -3.79 11.60 -20.78
N THR A 2 -3.27 11.44 -19.59
CA THR A 2 -3.30 10.15 -18.91
C THR A 2 -4.61 10.00 -18.14
N GLU A 3 -5.35 8.94 -18.43
CA GLU A 3 -6.57 8.65 -17.69
C GLU A 3 -6.23 8.22 -16.26
N LYS A 4 -6.97 8.74 -15.29
CA LYS A 4 -6.75 8.39 -13.88
C LYS A 4 -7.40 7.04 -13.58
N LEU A 5 -6.70 6.24 -12.77
CA LEU A 5 -7.16 4.93 -12.35
C LEU A 5 -7.74 5.02 -10.93
N VAL A 6 -8.84 4.31 -10.70
CA VAL A 6 -9.50 4.35 -9.39
C VAL A 6 -8.69 3.57 -8.36
N PHE A 7 -8.39 4.21 -7.22
CA PHE A 7 -7.77 3.55 -6.08
C PHE A 7 -8.82 3.27 -5.00
N PRO A 8 -8.95 2.05 -4.52
CA PRO A 8 -8.28 0.84 -5.02
C PRO A 8 -9.07 0.14 -6.12
N SER A 9 -8.35 -0.49 -7.06
CA SER A 9 -8.96 -1.30 -8.13
C SER A 9 -7.90 -2.21 -8.73
N GLU A 10 -8.32 -3.21 -9.51
CA GLU A 10 -7.40 -4.10 -10.21
C GLU A 10 -6.53 -3.31 -11.19
N GLU A 11 -7.11 -2.35 -11.91
CA GLU A 11 -6.37 -1.53 -12.88
C GLU A 11 -5.31 -0.69 -12.19
N TRP A 12 -5.64 -0.10 -11.05
CA TRP A 12 -4.69 0.68 -10.27
C TRP A 12 -3.52 -0.20 -9.79
N ILE A 13 -3.85 -1.38 -9.27
CA ILE A 13 -2.87 -2.32 -8.78
C ILE A 13 -1.92 -2.75 -9.89
N ALA A 14 -2.46 -3.08 -11.07
CA ALA A 14 -1.65 -3.50 -12.22
C ALA A 14 -0.63 -2.42 -12.61
N LYS A 15 -1.08 -1.16 -12.67
CA LYS A 15 -0.19 -0.05 -13.00
C LYS A 15 0.84 0.20 -11.91
N TYR A 16 0.42 0.11 -10.64
CA TYR A 16 1.32 0.28 -9.51
C TYR A 16 2.44 -0.76 -9.52
N VAL A 17 2.10 -2.02 -9.78
CA VAL A 17 3.09 -3.11 -9.87
C VAL A 17 4.08 -2.84 -11.00
N GLU A 18 3.61 -2.38 -12.14
CA GLU A 18 4.47 -2.02 -13.26
C GLU A 18 5.47 -0.95 -12.87
N VAL A 19 4.98 0.14 -12.22
CA VAL A 19 5.83 1.23 -11.75
C VAL A 19 6.83 0.73 -10.70
N LEU A 20 6.35 -0.05 -9.73
CA LEU A 20 7.19 -0.53 -8.64
C LEU A 20 8.31 -1.44 -9.16
N ASN A 21 7.98 -2.35 -10.07
CA ASN A 21 8.95 -3.29 -10.62
C ASN A 21 9.96 -2.63 -11.55
N ALA A 22 9.67 -1.43 -12.02
CA ALA A 22 10.60 -0.61 -12.79
C ALA A 22 11.43 0.35 -11.91
N SER A 23 11.14 0.42 -10.62
CA SER A 23 11.80 1.35 -9.70
C SER A 23 13.11 0.78 -9.19
N LYS A 24 14.22 1.36 -9.64
CA LYS A 24 15.55 1.00 -9.15
C LYS A 24 15.72 1.37 -7.67
N ALA A 25 15.15 2.51 -7.27
CA ALA A 25 15.21 2.97 -5.89
C ALA A 25 14.54 1.98 -4.94
N TYR A 26 13.36 1.46 -5.32
CA TYR A 26 12.69 0.45 -4.50
C TYR A 26 13.48 -0.86 -4.47
N GLU A 27 13.95 -1.30 -5.64
CA GLU A 27 14.73 -2.54 -5.74
C GLU A 27 15.94 -2.48 -4.80
N ASP A 28 16.67 -1.37 -4.81
CA ASP A 28 17.85 -1.21 -3.95
C ASP A 28 17.47 -1.16 -2.48
N ALA A 29 16.42 -0.44 -2.12
CA ALA A 29 15.99 -0.30 -0.73
C ALA A 29 15.43 -1.59 -0.14
N ALA A 30 14.79 -2.42 -0.96
CA ALA A 30 14.09 -3.63 -0.54
C ALA A 30 14.75 -4.93 -1.04
N HIS A 31 16.03 -4.87 -1.47
CA HIS A 31 16.68 -6.01 -2.12
C HIS A 31 16.69 -7.29 -1.28
N ASP A 32 16.65 -7.17 0.04
CA ASP A 32 16.64 -8.31 0.96
C ASP A 32 15.32 -8.46 1.72
N TRP A 33 14.28 -7.68 1.34
CA TRP A 33 12.97 -7.81 1.98
C TRP A 33 12.27 -9.08 1.51
N GLU A 34 11.66 -9.80 2.47
CA GLU A 34 10.85 -10.97 2.21
C GLU A 34 9.58 -10.87 3.05
N GLY A 35 8.44 -10.67 2.42
CA GLY A 35 7.18 -10.59 3.12
C GLY A 35 6.07 -10.02 2.26
N ASP A 36 4.86 -10.57 2.43
CA ASP A 36 3.70 -10.10 1.71
C ASP A 36 2.80 -9.24 2.59
N PHE A 37 1.94 -8.48 1.93
CA PHE A 37 1.03 -7.53 2.59
C PHE A 37 -0.39 -7.68 2.10
N VAL A 38 -1.33 -7.52 3.03
CA VAL A 38 -2.68 -7.09 2.71
C VAL A 38 -2.76 -5.62 3.12
N PHE A 39 -3.12 -4.77 2.18
CA PHE A 39 -3.39 -3.36 2.44
C PHE A 39 -4.90 -3.18 2.55
N GLU A 40 -5.34 -2.53 3.61
CA GLU A 40 -6.76 -2.42 3.91
C GLU A 40 -7.19 -0.96 4.05
N ILE A 41 -8.19 -0.58 3.26
CA ILE A 41 -8.86 0.71 3.37
C ILE A 41 -10.09 0.47 4.23
N GLU A 42 -10.12 1.08 5.41
CA GLU A 42 -11.20 0.87 6.38
C GLU A 42 -12.51 1.51 5.94
N ALA A 43 -13.60 0.80 6.21
CA ALA A 43 -14.93 1.31 5.93
C ALA A 43 -15.21 2.59 6.72
N ASP A 44 -15.94 3.53 6.10
CA ASP A 44 -16.33 4.78 6.75
C ASP A 44 -17.86 4.90 6.89
N GLY A 45 -18.61 3.90 6.39
CA GLY A 45 -20.06 3.89 6.45
C GLY A 45 -20.73 4.75 5.37
N GLU A 46 -19.95 5.40 4.52
CA GLU A 46 -20.46 6.28 3.46
C GLU A 46 -19.93 5.84 2.08
N ALA A 47 -18.84 6.48 1.62
CA ALA A 47 -18.24 6.13 0.34
C ALA A 47 -17.65 4.72 0.35
N ILE A 48 -17.25 4.24 1.51
CA ILE A 48 -16.69 2.90 1.68
C ILE A 48 -17.54 2.15 2.71
N PRO A 49 -18.58 1.42 2.24
CA PRO A 49 -19.48 0.71 3.18
C PRO A 49 -18.83 -0.50 3.84
N GLU A 50 -17.83 -1.10 3.19
CA GLU A 50 -17.10 -2.26 3.72
C GLU A 50 -15.62 -2.05 3.50
N ASN A 51 -14.79 -2.70 4.35
CA ASN A 51 -13.34 -2.63 4.19
C ASN A 51 -12.94 -3.17 2.81
N ILE A 52 -12.02 -2.46 2.15
CA ILE A 52 -11.51 -2.86 0.84
C ILE A 52 -10.07 -3.28 1.03
N LYS A 53 -9.71 -4.44 0.49
CA LYS A 53 -8.37 -5.01 0.67
C LYS A 53 -7.72 -5.30 -0.67
N PHE A 54 -6.39 -5.15 -0.72
CA PHE A 54 -5.62 -5.66 -1.86
C PHE A 54 -4.32 -6.27 -1.34
N TYR A 55 -3.76 -7.18 -2.14
CA TYR A 55 -2.63 -8.02 -1.77
C TYR A 55 -1.42 -7.72 -2.64
N LEU A 56 -0.25 -7.62 -2.01
CA LEU A 56 1.04 -7.49 -2.71
C LEU A 56 2.02 -8.52 -2.15
N ASP A 57 2.61 -9.33 -3.03
CA ASP A 57 3.67 -10.27 -2.67
C ASP A 57 5.03 -9.62 -2.95
N LEU A 58 5.63 -9.03 -1.91
CA LEU A 58 6.87 -8.27 -2.03
C LEU A 58 8.08 -9.14 -1.65
N TRP A 59 9.02 -9.27 -2.58
CA TRP A 59 10.16 -10.17 -2.42
C TRP A 59 11.38 -9.65 -3.16
N HIS A 60 12.45 -9.37 -2.40
CA HIS A 60 13.75 -8.95 -2.94
C HIS A 60 13.64 -7.77 -3.93
N GLY A 61 12.88 -6.76 -3.56
CA GLY A 61 12.77 -5.55 -4.36
C GLY A 61 11.82 -5.63 -5.54
N LYS A 62 11.01 -6.69 -5.60
CA LYS A 62 10.02 -6.90 -6.67
C LYS A 62 8.66 -7.25 -6.08
N CYS A 63 7.62 -6.97 -6.83
CA CYS A 63 6.28 -7.46 -6.54
C CYS A 63 6.02 -8.65 -7.46
N ARG A 64 5.89 -9.84 -6.89
CA ARG A 64 5.75 -11.09 -7.64
C ARG A 64 4.31 -11.36 -8.07
N SER A 65 3.36 -10.91 -7.25
CA SER A 65 1.93 -11.01 -7.59
C SER A 65 1.16 -9.96 -6.81
N ALA A 66 0.02 -9.56 -7.35
CA ALA A 66 -0.84 -8.57 -6.72
C ALA A 66 -2.26 -8.70 -7.27
N HIS A 67 -3.23 -8.46 -6.41
CA HIS A 67 -4.65 -8.55 -6.80
C HIS A 67 -5.52 -7.95 -5.70
N MET A 68 -6.77 -7.67 -6.04
CA MET A 68 -7.75 -7.32 -5.01
C MET A 68 -7.94 -8.54 -4.11
N ALA A 69 -8.18 -8.29 -2.83
CA ALA A 69 -8.26 -9.34 -1.81
C ALA A 69 -9.60 -9.32 -1.11
N ASP A 70 -9.89 -10.38 -0.35
CA ASP A 70 -11.09 -10.51 0.46
C ASP A 70 -10.71 -10.98 1.86
N ASP A 71 -11.72 -11.25 2.69
CA ASP A 71 -11.50 -11.65 4.07
C ASP A 71 -10.79 -12.99 4.24
N SER A 72 -10.73 -13.81 3.17
CA SER A 72 -10.01 -15.08 3.18
C SER A 72 -8.53 -14.96 2.86
N THR A 73 -8.10 -13.79 2.33
CA THR A 73 -6.71 -13.57 1.95
C THR A 73 -5.86 -13.35 3.18
N THR A 74 -4.76 -14.08 3.28
CA THR A 74 -3.82 -13.94 4.40
C THR A 74 -2.46 -13.49 3.89
N ALA A 75 -1.71 -12.79 4.74
CA ALA A 75 -0.38 -12.31 4.43
C ALA A 75 0.40 -12.17 5.74
N GLU A 76 1.71 -12.01 5.63
CA GLU A 76 2.55 -11.80 6.82
C GLU A 76 2.15 -10.51 7.53
N PHE A 77 1.83 -9.47 6.77
CA PHE A 77 1.46 -8.16 7.33
C PHE A 77 0.10 -7.70 6.81
N THR A 78 -0.63 -7.00 7.66
CA THR A 78 -1.81 -6.23 7.27
C THR A 78 -1.56 -4.79 7.68
N TYR A 79 -1.68 -3.87 6.71
CA TYR A 79 -1.46 -2.44 6.92
C TYR A 79 -2.76 -1.73 6.60
N SER A 80 -3.40 -1.15 7.60
CA SER A 80 -4.76 -0.63 7.44
C SER A 80 -4.93 0.79 7.97
N GLY A 81 -5.86 1.50 7.35
CA GLY A 81 -6.22 2.84 7.76
C GLY A 81 -7.40 3.36 6.95
N PRO A 82 -8.00 4.48 7.38
CA PRO A 82 -9.11 5.06 6.65
C PRO A 82 -8.65 5.74 5.36
N LEU A 83 -9.55 5.85 4.39
CA LEU A 83 -9.23 6.45 3.08
C LEU A 83 -8.60 7.84 3.21
N LYS A 84 -9.08 8.67 4.13
CA LYS A 84 -8.51 10.02 4.33
C LYS A 84 -7.02 9.97 4.64
N ASN A 85 -6.58 8.95 5.38
CA ASN A 85 -5.16 8.78 5.69
C ASN A 85 -4.38 8.21 4.51
N TRP A 86 -5.00 7.35 3.70
CA TRP A 86 -4.40 6.88 2.45
C TRP A 86 -4.15 8.05 1.49
N LYS A 87 -5.11 8.99 1.40
CA LYS A 87 -4.92 10.19 0.57
C LYS A 87 -3.72 11.02 1.05
N LEU A 88 -3.60 11.19 2.37
CA LEU A 88 -2.48 11.94 2.95
C LEU A 88 -1.15 11.22 2.73
N LEU A 89 -1.17 9.89 2.81
CA LEU A 89 0.02 9.07 2.54
C LEU A 89 0.50 9.26 1.10
N PHE A 90 -0.43 9.19 0.12
CA PHE A 90 -0.10 9.39 -1.29
C PHE A 90 0.40 10.80 -1.56
N ALA A 91 -0.11 11.79 -0.83
CA ALA A 91 0.35 13.18 -0.93
C ALA A 91 1.65 13.44 -0.18
N LYS A 92 2.21 12.39 0.46
CA LYS A 92 3.45 12.46 1.25
C LYS A 92 3.33 13.36 2.48
N LYS A 93 2.12 13.53 2.98
CA LYS A 93 1.85 14.29 4.22
C LYS A 93 1.89 13.41 5.45
N ILE A 94 1.84 12.09 5.27
CA ILE A 94 2.03 11.09 6.33
C ILE A 94 3.18 10.19 5.88
N ASP A 95 4.18 10.02 6.75
CA ASP A 95 5.23 9.03 6.55
C ASP A 95 4.67 7.64 6.88
N PRO A 96 4.93 6.60 6.08
CA PRO A 96 4.32 5.28 6.32
C PRO A 96 4.70 4.65 7.66
N ILE A 97 5.91 4.89 8.15
CA ILE A 97 6.35 4.33 9.43
C ILE A 97 5.88 5.21 10.59
N LYS A 98 6.04 6.53 10.48
CA LYS A 98 5.54 7.46 11.50
C LYS A 98 4.01 7.37 11.64
N GLY A 99 3.32 7.09 10.52
CA GLY A 99 1.88 6.88 10.55
C GLY A 99 1.47 5.72 11.44
N LEU A 100 2.27 4.65 11.46
CA LEU A 100 2.04 3.53 12.39
C LEU A 100 2.27 3.98 13.83
N MET A 101 3.34 4.71 14.09
CA MET A 101 3.66 5.19 15.44
C MET A 101 2.61 6.17 15.96
N GLN A 102 2.01 6.96 15.08
CA GLN A 102 1.00 7.95 15.42
C GLN A 102 -0.42 7.40 15.35
N ARG A 103 -0.56 6.10 15.08
CA ARG A 103 -1.85 5.39 14.99
C ARG A 103 -2.77 5.93 13.88
N LYS A 104 -2.20 6.52 12.85
CA LYS A 104 -2.93 6.90 11.63
C LYS A 104 -3.13 5.70 10.73
N PHE A 105 -2.24 4.74 10.86
CA PHE A 105 -2.32 3.41 10.25
C PHE A 105 -2.01 2.40 11.34
N LYS A 106 -2.41 1.16 11.13
CA LYS A 106 -2.13 0.09 12.10
C LYS A 106 -1.75 -1.19 11.39
N LEU A 107 -0.94 -2.00 12.07
CA LEU A 107 -0.58 -3.34 11.62
C LEU A 107 -1.57 -4.34 12.19
N GLY A 108 -1.70 -5.48 11.51
CA GLY A 108 -2.50 -6.58 11.99
C GLY A 108 -1.97 -7.11 13.31
N LYS A 109 -2.87 -7.71 14.10
CA LYS A 109 -2.53 -8.29 15.39
C LYS A 109 -1.41 -9.32 15.22
N GLY A 110 -0.36 -9.19 16.03
CA GLY A 110 0.77 -10.12 16.01
C GLY A 110 1.80 -9.86 14.91
N ASN A 111 1.59 -8.84 14.06
CA ASN A 111 2.59 -8.49 13.04
C ASN A 111 3.85 -7.91 13.69
N ASP A 112 5.01 -8.22 13.09
CA ASP A 112 6.30 -7.79 13.61
C ASP A 112 6.64 -6.36 13.21
N MET A 113 6.30 -5.41 14.08
CA MET A 113 6.60 -3.99 13.87
C MET A 113 8.11 -3.76 13.73
N GLY A 114 8.92 -4.48 14.49
CA GLY A 114 10.37 -4.33 14.43
C GLY A 114 10.95 -4.67 13.07
N LYS A 115 10.40 -5.68 12.41
CA LYS A 115 10.83 -6.05 11.05
C LYS A 115 10.56 -4.90 10.08
N ILE A 116 9.34 -4.35 10.12
CA ILE A 116 8.95 -3.25 9.22
C ILE A 116 9.82 -2.01 9.47
N MET A 117 10.09 -1.70 10.73
CA MET A 117 10.87 -0.49 11.08
C MET A 117 12.29 -0.52 10.54
N ARG A 118 12.84 -1.71 10.27
CA ARG A 118 14.17 -1.83 9.68
C ARG A 118 14.20 -1.47 8.19
N TYR A 119 13.02 -1.38 7.56
CA TYR A 119 12.90 -1.13 6.12
C TYR A 119 12.20 0.20 5.83
N THR A 120 12.50 1.22 6.63
CA THR A 120 11.91 2.55 6.48
C THR A 120 12.09 3.11 5.07
N LYS A 121 13.28 2.95 4.49
CA LYS A 121 13.56 3.45 3.15
C LYS A 121 12.73 2.72 2.10
N ALA A 122 12.58 1.40 2.23
CA ALA A 122 11.73 0.62 1.31
C ALA A 122 10.28 1.07 1.41
N ALA A 123 9.79 1.32 2.63
CA ALA A 123 8.43 1.82 2.84
C ALA A 123 8.23 3.17 2.15
N MET A 124 9.21 4.06 2.24
CA MET A 124 9.16 5.35 1.56
C MET A 124 9.11 5.20 0.05
N GLU A 125 9.86 4.23 -0.51
CA GLU A 125 9.84 4.01 -1.96
C GLU A 125 8.53 3.39 -2.43
N LEU A 126 7.87 2.59 -1.59
CA LEU A 126 6.51 2.11 -1.89
C LEU A 126 5.55 3.30 -2.07
N VAL A 127 5.66 4.30 -1.20
CA VAL A 127 4.84 5.51 -1.28
C VAL A 127 5.24 6.34 -2.51
N ASN A 128 6.54 6.49 -2.76
CA ASN A 128 7.02 7.25 -3.92
C ASN A 128 6.47 6.68 -5.22
N ALA A 129 6.35 5.36 -5.33
CA ALA A 129 5.81 4.71 -6.51
C ALA A 129 4.36 5.11 -6.78
N THR A 130 3.56 5.41 -5.75
CA THR A 130 2.17 5.85 -5.94
C THR A 130 2.09 7.16 -6.73
N THR A 131 3.10 8.02 -6.62
CA THR A 131 3.11 9.31 -7.33
C THR A 131 3.25 9.16 -8.84
N GLN A 132 3.66 7.98 -9.30
CA GLN A 132 3.81 7.68 -10.72
C GLN A 132 2.55 7.03 -11.31
N VAL A 133 1.54 6.77 -10.49
CA VAL A 133 0.28 6.17 -10.94
C VAL A 133 -0.77 7.28 -10.97
N PRO A 134 -1.35 7.59 -12.14
CA PRO A 134 -2.46 8.55 -12.20
C PRO A 134 -3.62 8.02 -11.39
N THR A 135 -3.98 8.71 -10.31
CA THR A 135 -4.91 8.17 -9.31
C THR A 135 -6.14 9.04 -9.11
N LYS A 136 -7.28 8.39 -9.10
CA LYS A 136 -8.56 8.96 -8.67
C LYS A 136 -9.03 8.10 -7.50
N PHE A 137 -9.31 8.71 -6.36
CA PHE A 137 -9.76 7.95 -5.19
C PHE A 137 -11.23 7.53 -5.35
N ILE A 138 -11.57 6.39 -4.75
CA ILE A 138 -12.89 5.77 -4.94
C ILE A 138 -14.07 6.64 -4.52
N ASP A 139 -13.85 7.61 -3.63
CA ASP A 139 -14.88 8.55 -3.18
C ASP A 139 -14.99 9.82 -4.04
N GLU A 140 -14.20 9.91 -5.11
CA GLU A 140 -14.18 11.06 -6.00
C GLU A 140 -15.01 10.80 -7.27
N ASP A 141 -15.61 11.84 -7.77
CA ASP A 141 -16.41 11.77 -9.03
C ASP A 141 -15.54 11.83 -10.28
#